data_c34ac675d0bc44dd5cca354e9ff26615
#
_entry.id   c34ac675d0bc44dd5cca354e9ff26615
#
_cell.length_a   1.000
_cell.length_b   1.000
_cell.length_c   1.000
_cell.angle_alpha   90.00
_cell.angle_beta   90.00
_cell.angle_gamma   90.00
#
_symmetry.space_group_name_H-M   'P 1'
#
loop_
_entity.id
_entity.type
_entity.pdbx_description
1 polymer ?
#
loop_
_entity_poly.entity_id
_entity_poly.type
_entity_poly.pdbx_seq_one_letter_code
_entity_poly.pdbx_strand_id
1 'polypeptide(L)'
;MFPDLTSPDLTTVSKAPYNIIDQAAQWIPVAKNTRLAARLWRPDITDAVPVVIEIIPYRRQDGTLPVDERIHPYWAGHGVAALRVDLRGCGDSDGILKDEYLKLEQDDAIAIIEWAAQQPWCNGNVGMTGLSWGGFASLQVAARRPKSLKAIISIGATVDRYNDCLLYTS
;
A
#
# COMPACT_ATOMS: atom_id res chain seq x y z
N MET A 1 16.30 16.43 16.17
CA MET A 1 15.98 17.80 15.76
C MET A 1 15.08 17.68 14.53
N PHE A 2 13.82 18.08 14.64
CA PHE A 2 12.92 18.05 13.48
C PHE A 2 13.25 19.23 12.57
N PRO A 3 13.18 19.09 11.25
CA PRO A 3 13.39 20.20 10.34
C PRO A 3 12.36 21.30 10.60
N ASP A 4 12.79 22.53 10.51
CA ASP A 4 11.90 23.69 10.58
C ASP A 4 10.98 23.68 9.36
N LEU A 5 9.72 23.32 9.55
CA LEU A 5 8.70 23.25 8.49
C LEU A 5 8.25 24.63 7.99
N THR A 6 8.78 25.70 8.57
CA THR A 6 8.53 27.09 8.14
C THR A 6 9.65 27.63 7.23
N SER A 7 10.68 26.80 6.96
CA SER A 7 11.80 27.21 6.12
C SER A 7 11.35 27.50 4.69
N PRO A 8 11.76 28.63 4.10
CA PRO A 8 11.49 28.97 2.70
C PRO A 8 12.17 28.01 1.70
N ASP A 9 13.10 27.17 2.17
CA ASP A 9 13.80 26.17 1.36
C ASP A 9 13.00 24.86 1.17
N LEU A 10 11.83 24.74 1.80
CA LEU A 10 10.93 23.61 1.54
C LEU A 10 10.40 23.72 0.13
N THR A 11 10.82 22.81 -0.74
CA THR A 11 10.28 22.69 -2.09
C THR A 11 8.80 22.33 -2.03
N THR A 12 7.95 23.30 -2.32
CA THR A 12 6.51 23.05 -2.44
C THR A 12 6.23 22.51 -3.82
N VAL A 13 5.82 21.25 -3.92
CA VAL A 13 5.31 20.68 -5.18
C VAL A 13 3.91 21.22 -5.41
N SER A 14 3.82 22.27 -6.23
CA SER A 14 2.58 23.05 -6.37
C SER A 14 1.58 22.43 -7.36
N LYS A 15 2.02 21.54 -8.26
CA LYS A 15 1.15 20.93 -9.27
C LYS A 15 1.69 19.56 -9.69
N ALA A 16 0.81 18.57 -9.63
CA ALA A 16 1.09 17.25 -10.20
C ALA A 16 1.20 17.34 -11.73
N PRO A 17 2.24 16.73 -12.36
CA PRO A 17 2.44 16.80 -13.79
C PRO A 17 1.41 16.01 -14.60
N TYR A 18 0.73 15.02 -13.99
CA TYR A 18 -0.18 14.13 -14.69
C TYR A 18 -1.62 14.25 -14.19
N ASN A 19 -2.57 14.14 -15.12
CA ASN A 19 -3.94 13.78 -14.76
C ASN A 19 -3.97 12.34 -14.24
N ILE A 20 -5.00 12.00 -13.49
CA ILE A 20 -5.11 10.69 -12.87
C ILE A 20 -6.35 9.94 -13.34
N ILE A 21 -6.23 8.63 -13.42
CA ILE A 21 -7.35 7.69 -13.54
C ILE A 21 -7.57 7.09 -12.17
N ASP A 22 -8.78 7.18 -11.66
CA ASP A 22 -9.23 6.61 -10.39
C ASP A 22 -10.19 5.46 -10.67
N GLN A 23 -9.78 4.26 -10.31
CA GLN A 23 -10.57 3.03 -10.43
C GLN A 23 -11.02 2.59 -9.03
N ALA A 24 -12.22 3.01 -8.65
CA ALA A 24 -12.76 2.81 -7.30
C ALA A 24 -12.93 1.32 -6.91
N ALA A 25 -13.05 0.43 -7.88
CA ALA A 25 -13.22 -1.01 -7.66
C ALA A 25 -12.30 -1.82 -8.57
N GLN A 26 -11.29 -2.42 -7.97
CA GLN A 26 -10.38 -3.38 -8.60
C GLN A 26 -10.40 -4.66 -7.79
N TRP A 27 -10.62 -5.80 -8.45
CA TRP A 27 -10.59 -7.12 -7.80
C TRP A 27 -9.31 -7.85 -8.13
N ILE A 28 -8.58 -8.30 -7.11
CA ILE A 28 -7.29 -8.95 -7.24
C ILE A 28 -7.41 -10.40 -6.78
N PRO A 29 -7.24 -11.39 -7.68
CA PRO A 29 -7.25 -12.79 -7.30
C PRO A 29 -5.96 -13.13 -6.51
N VAL A 30 -6.11 -13.61 -5.29
CA VAL A 30 -4.97 -14.02 -4.44
C VAL A 30 -4.92 -15.52 -4.21
N ALA A 31 -6.06 -16.22 -4.39
CA ALA A 31 -6.15 -17.68 -4.31
C ALA A 31 -7.36 -18.17 -5.12
N LYS A 32 -7.49 -19.50 -5.25
CA LYS A 32 -8.69 -20.10 -5.85
C LYS A 32 -9.92 -19.66 -5.05
N ASN A 33 -10.87 -19.01 -5.71
CA ASN A 33 -12.11 -18.49 -5.13
C ASN A 33 -11.92 -17.42 -4.03
N THR A 34 -10.81 -16.68 -4.07
CA THR A 34 -10.58 -15.57 -3.14
C THR A 34 -10.01 -14.37 -3.89
N ARG A 35 -10.71 -13.25 -3.81
CA ARG A 35 -10.29 -11.98 -4.39
C ARG A 35 -10.26 -10.91 -3.29
N LEU A 36 -9.31 -10.01 -3.38
CA LEU A 36 -9.25 -8.86 -2.50
C LEU A 36 -9.71 -7.62 -3.26
N ALA A 37 -10.43 -6.77 -2.56
CA ALA A 37 -10.95 -5.53 -3.10
C ALA A 37 -9.90 -4.42 -2.96
N ALA A 38 -9.72 -3.67 -4.05
CA ALA A 38 -8.76 -2.57 -4.09
C ALA A 38 -9.34 -1.34 -4.79
N ARG A 39 -8.70 -0.21 -4.58
CA ARG A 39 -8.85 1.02 -5.37
C ARG A 39 -7.50 1.35 -5.97
N LEU A 40 -7.49 1.67 -7.25
CA LEU A 40 -6.28 1.99 -8.01
C LEU A 40 -6.35 3.43 -8.51
N TRP A 41 -5.33 4.21 -8.17
CA TRP A 41 -5.05 5.50 -8.80
C TRP A 41 -3.80 5.35 -9.65
N ARG A 42 -3.83 5.84 -10.88
CA ARG A 42 -2.67 5.82 -11.77
C ARG A 42 -2.62 7.07 -12.63
N PRO A 43 -1.44 7.48 -13.10
CA PRO A 43 -1.36 8.56 -14.07
C PRO A 43 -2.11 8.20 -15.36
N ASP A 44 -2.74 9.20 -15.97
CA ASP A 44 -3.41 9.06 -17.26
C ASP A 44 -2.39 9.23 -18.40
N ILE A 45 -1.54 8.21 -18.54
CA ILE A 45 -0.49 8.13 -19.56
C ILE A 45 -0.41 6.72 -20.14
N THR A 46 0.24 6.57 -21.28
CA THR A 46 0.42 5.27 -21.96
C THR A 46 1.58 4.47 -21.41
N ASP A 47 2.58 5.13 -20.84
CA ASP A 47 3.77 4.48 -20.32
C ASP A 47 3.47 3.71 -19.04
N ALA A 48 4.08 2.55 -18.90
CA ALA A 48 4.00 1.78 -17.67
C ALA A 48 4.85 2.43 -16.55
N VAL A 49 4.29 2.53 -15.35
CA VAL A 49 4.86 3.22 -14.20
C VAL A 49 5.11 2.28 -13.02
N PRO A 50 5.95 2.63 -12.05
CA PRO A 50 6.02 1.87 -10.80
C PRO A 50 4.70 2.00 -10.02
N VAL A 51 4.45 1.05 -9.12
CA VAL A 51 3.28 1.08 -8.24
C VAL A 51 3.69 1.00 -6.77
N VAL A 52 3.03 1.78 -5.92
CA VAL A 52 3.09 1.65 -4.46
C VAL A 52 1.79 1.00 -3.96
N ILE A 53 1.93 -0.01 -3.11
CA ILE A 53 0.80 -0.78 -2.56
C ILE A 53 0.68 -0.52 -1.07
N GLU A 54 -0.54 -0.28 -0.59
CA GLU A 54 -0.89 -0.28 0.82
C GLU A 54 -1.98 -1.31 1.09
N ILE A 55 -1.74 -2.21 2.04
CA ILE A 55 -2.65 -3.30 2.40
C ILE A 55 -2.93 -3.22 3.90
N ILE A 56 -4.16 -2.87 4.27
CA ILE A 56 -4.55 -2.65 5.67
C ILE A 56 -6.02 -3.03 5.92
N PRO A 57 -6.43 -3.29 7.19
CA PRO A 57 -7.77 -3.75 7.51
C PRO A 57 -8.83 -2.64 7.63
N TYR A 58 -8.44 -1.37 7.48
CA TYR A 58 -9.25 -0.22 7.91
C TYR A 58 -10.31 0.24 6.89
N ARG A 59 -10.61 -0.59 5.91
CA ARG A 59 -11.68 -0.42 4.91
C ARG A 59 -11.51 0.83 4.04
N ARG A 60 -11.16 0.61 2.77
CA ARG A 60 -10.88 1.65 1.77
C ARG A 60 -12.07 2.57 1.46
N GLN A 61 -13.30 2.16 1.77
CA GLN A 61 -14.51 2.93 1.45
C GLN A 61 -14.99 3.83 2.59
N ASP A 62 -14.47 3.66 3.80
CA ASP A 62 -14.89 4.49 4.93
C ASP A 62 -13.76 4.85 5.91
N GLY A 63 -13.13 3.87 6.54
CA GLY A 63 -12.20 4.10 7.65
C GLY A 63 -11.02 5.01 7.31
N THR A 64 -10.36 4.76 6.18
CA THR A 64 -9.18 5.53 5.75
C THR A 64 -9.45 6.45 4.56
N LEU A 65 -10.65 6.42 3.99
CA LEU A 65 -10.98 7.13 2.76
C LEU A 65 -10.49 8.59 2.69
N PRO A 66 -10.68 9.45 3.73
CA PRO A 66 -10.22 10.85 3.66
C PRO A 66 -8.69 10.99 3.56
N VAL A 67 -7.94 10.02 4.09
CA VAL A 67 -6.48 9.97 4.02
C VAL A 67 -6.06 9.43 2.66
N ASP A 68 -6.67 8.34 2.23
CA ASP A 68 -6.39 7.68 0.95
C ASP A 68 -6.60 8.64 -0.22
N GLU A 69 -7.70 9.41 -0.23
CA GLU A 69 -8.02 10.39 -1.28
C GLU A 69 -7.07 11.59 -1.34
N ARG A 70 -6.27 11.81 -0.31
CA ARG A 70 -5.25 12.85 -0.29
C ARG A 70 -3.87 12.33 -0.69
N ILE A 71 -3.52 11.10 -0.26
CA ILE A 71 -2.17 10.55 -0.44
C ILE A 71 -2.03 9.83 -1.79
N HIS A 72 -2.96 8.95 -2.13
CA HIS A 72 -2.82 8.09 -3.32
C HIS A 72 -2.93 8.86 -4.64
N PRO A 73 -3.86 9.84 -4.80
CA PRO A 73 -3.86 10.72 -5.97
C PRO A 73 -2.57 11.52 -6.13
N TYR A 74 -1.93 11.92 -5.02
CA TYR A 74 -0.65 12.60 -5.07
C TYR A 74 0.43 11.73 -5.72
N TRP A 75 0.55 10.45 -5.31
CA TRP A 75 1.46 9.49 -5.95
C TRP A 75 1.18 9.36 -7.45
N ALA A 76 -0.09 9.15 -7.80
CA ALA A 76 -0.51 8.98 -9.20
C ALA A 76 -0.22 10.23 -10.04
N GLY A 77 -0.52 11.41 -9.52
CA GLY A 77 -0.23 12.68 -10.20
C GLY A 77 1.26 12.93 -10.43
N HIS A 78 2.15 12.23 -9.70
CA HIS A 78 3.61 12.32 -9.84
C HIS A 78 4.23 11.10 -10.54
N GLY A 79 3.43 10.29 -11.23
CA GLY A 79 3.94 9.21 -12.07
C GLY A 79 4.16 7.86 -11.35
N VAL A 80 3.58 7.67 -10.18
CA VAL A 80 3.62 6.41 -9.44
C VAL A 80 2.20 5.93 -9.20
N ALA A 81 1.81 4.80 -9.76
CA ALA A 81 0.50 4.23 -9.46
C ALA A 81 0.38 3.89 -7.96
N ALA A 82 -0.80 4.03 -7.40
CA ALA A 82 -1.08 3.72 -6.00
C ALA A 82 -2.25 2.73 -5.90
N LEU A 83 -2.04 1.65 -5.16
CA LEU A 83 -3.00 0.58 -5.00
C LEU A 83 -3.32 0.38 -3.51
N ARG A 84 -4.54 0.74 -3.11
CA ARG A 84 -5.05 0.56 -1.76
C ARG A 84 -5.90 -0.70 -1.70
N VAL A 85 -5.50 -1.66 -0.88
CA VAL A 85 -6.14 -2.97 -0.82
C VAL A 85 -6.71 -3.22 0.59
N ASP A 86 -7.94 -3.69 0.66
CA ASP A 86 -8.51 -4.21 1.89
C ASP A 86 -7.97 -5.63 2.15
N LEU A 87 -7.55 -5.89 3.40
CA LEU A 87 -7.13 -7.23 3.81
C LEU A 87 -8.25 -8.25 3.62
N ARG A 88 -7.87 -9.52 3.51
CA ARG A 88 -8.80 -10.65 3.52
C ARG A 88 -9.78 -10.54 4.68
N GLY A 89 -11.08 -10.61 4.37
CA GLY A 89 -12.17 -10.51 5.35
C GLY A 89 -12.42 -9.10 5.90
N CYS A 90 -11.81 -8.07 5.29
CA CYS A 90 -12.05 -6.67 5.61
C CYS A 90 -12.68 -5.95 4.43
N GLY A 91 -13.49 -4.93 4.69
CA GLY A 91 -14.17 -4.16 3.65
C GLY A 91 -14.96 -5.06 2.71
N ASP A 92 -14.67 -4.95 1.42
CA ASP A 92 -15.32 -5.77 0.37
C ASP A 92 -14.52 -7.03 0.01
N SER A 93 -13.36 -7.26 0.63
CA SER A 93 -12.51 -8.43 0.33
C SER A 93 -13.14 -9.75 0.77
N ASP A 94 -12.98 -10.77 -0.07
CA ASP A 94 -13.43 -12.13 0.24
C ASP A 94 -12.70 -12.69 1.49
N GLY A 95 -13.32 -13.68 2.13
CA GLY A 95 -12.71 -14.47 3.19
C GLY A 95 -13.00 -13.97 4.61
N ILE A 96 -12.16 -14.36 5.54
CA ILE A 96 -12.29 -14.04 6.98
C ILE A 96 -10.91 -13.66 7.52
N LEU A 97 -10.83 -12.54 8.19
CA LEU A 97 -9.67 -12.17 9.01
C LEU A 97 -9.73 -12.98 10.31
N LYS A 98 -8.76 -13.89 10.49
CA LYS A 98 -8.74 -14.78 11.67
C LYS A 98 -7.91 -14.21 12.81
N ASP A 99 -6.81 -13.55 12.48
CA ASP A 99 -5.88 -12.96 13.43
C ASP A 99 -4.98 -11.97 12.68
N GLU A 100 -4.21 -11.16 13.41
CA GLU A 100 -3.26 -10.21 12.84
C GLU A 100 -1.93 -10.87 12.46
N TYR A 101 -1.31 -10.38 11.40
CA TYR A 101 0.07 -10.73 10.94
C TYR A 101 0.28 -12.20 10.61
N LEU A 102 -0.77 -12.93 10.24
CA LEU A 102 -0.65 -14.33 9.83
C LEU A 102 0.17 -14.48 8.54
N LYS A 103 0.78 -15.67 8.40
CA LYS A 103 1.43 -16.05 7.14
C LYS A 103 0.51 -15.89 5.92
N LEU A 104 -0.79 -16.15 6.07
CA LEU A 104 -1.79 -15.99 5.01
C LEU A 104 -1.90 -14.54 4.52
N GLU A 105 -1.82 -13.56 5.43
CA GLU A 105 -1.80 -12.14 5.08
C GLU A 105 -0.57 -11.80 4.23
N GLN A 106 0.59 -12.33 4.60
CA GLN A 106 1.82 -12.16 3.83
C GLN A 106 1.75 -12.87 2.47
N ASP A 107 1.15 -14.04 2.39
CA ASP A 107 0.94 -14.78 1.13
C ASP A 107 0.03 -13.99 0.19
N ASP A 108 -1.05 -13.40 0.69
CA ASP A 108 -1.93 -12.51 -0.06
C ASP A 108 -1.19 -11.27 -0.55
N ALA A 109 -0.41 -10.64 0.30
CA ALA A 109 0.39 -9.47 -0.08
C ALA A 109 1.39 -9.78 -1.20
N ILE A 110 2.07 -10.93 -1.13
CA ILE A 110 2.98 -11.39 -2.18
C ILE A 110 2.21 -11.64 -3.50
N ALA A 111 1.03 -12.27 -3.42
CA ALA A 111 0.21 -12.48 -4.61
C ALA A 111 -0.23 -11.16 -5.26
N ILE A 112 -0.57 -10.15 -4.46
CA ILE A 112 -0.92 -8.80 -4.94
C ILE A 112 0.29 -8.13 -5.60
N ILE A 113 1.47 -8.21 -4.99
CA ILE A 113 2.72 -7.65 -5.53
C ILE A 113 3.03 -8.24 -6.91
N GLU A 114 2.98 -9.56 -7.04
CA GLU A 114 3.27 -10.23 -8.31
C GLU A 114 2.14 -10.00 -9.35
N TRP A 115 0.88 -9.92 -8.92
CA TRP A 115 -0.22 -9.54 -9.79
C TRP A 115 -0.06 -8.11 -10.33
N ALA A 116 0.27 -7.15 -9.47
CA ALA A 116 0.45 -5.76 -9.86
C ALA A 116 1.62 -5.59 -10.84
N ALA A 117 2.71 -6.29 -10.60
CA ALA A 117 3.89 -6.27 -11.47
C ALA A 117 3.61 -6.77 -12.91
N GLN A 118 2.56 -7.57 -13.10
CA GLN A 118 2.17 -8.14 -14.40
C GLN A 118 1.12 -7.29 -15.14
N GLN A 119 0.62 -6.23 -14.52
CA GLN A 119 -0.38 -5.39 -15.15
C GLN A 119 0.22 -4.53 -16.27
N PRO A 120 -0.50 -4.29 -17.37
CA PRO A 120 0.02 -3.53 -18.51
C PRO A 120 0.39 -2.08 -18.17
N TRP A 121 -0.19 -1.52 -17.11
CA TRP A 121 0.12 -0.18 -16.60
C TRP A 121 1.31 -0.15 -15.63
N CYS A 122 1.84 -1.31 -15.20
CA CYS A 122 2.96 -1.41 -14.27
C CYS A 122 4.25 -1.81 -14.99
N ASN A 123 5.35 -1.12 -14.70
CA ASN A 123 6.67 -1.41 -15.27
C ASN A 123 7.42 -2.54 -14.55
N GLY A 124 6.73 -3.31 -13.69
CA GLY A 124 7.30 -4.43 -12.93
C GLY A 124 7.98 -4.03 -11.61
N ASN A 125 8.05 -2.74 -11.29
CA ASN A 125 8.62 -2.26 -10.03
C ASN A 125 7.50 -1.96 -9.04
N VAL A 126 7.48 -2.71 -7.94
CA VAL A 126 6.48 -2.58 -6.89
C VAL A 126 7.14 -2.09 -5.60
N GLY A 127 6.57 -1.05 -5.00
CA GLY A 127 6.83 -0.63 -3.63
C GLY A 127 5.69 -1.03 -2.71
N MET A 128 5.96 -1.12 -1.41
CA MET A 128 4.93 -1.30 -0.40
C MET A 128 5.08 -0.24 0.69
N THR A 129 3.97 0.33 1.14
CA THR A 129 3.96 1.32 2.20
C THR A 129 2.87 1.01 3.21
N GLY A 130 2.97 1.59 4.38
CA GLY A 130 1.90 1.57 5.36
C GLY A 130 2.30 2.12 6.72
N LEU A 131 1.27 2.58 7.42
CA LEU A 131 1.35 3.03 8.80
C LEU A 131 0.83 1.94 9.73
N SER A 132 1.49 1.73 10.87
CA SER A 132 1.06 0.78 11.91
C SER A 132 0.92 -0.63 11.33
N TRP A 133 -0.28 -1.20 11.22
CA TRP A 133 -0.50 -2.51 10.59
C TRP A 133 0.18 -2.64 9.23
N GLY A 134 0.00 -1.67 8.34
CA GLY A 134 0.64 -1.65 7.03
C GLY A 134 2.16 -1.55 7.10
N GLY A 135 2.69 -0.88 8.12
CA GLY A 135 4.13 -0.81 8.40
C GLY A 135 4.70 -2.18 8.79
N PHE A 136 4.06 -2.90 9.71
CA PHE A 136 4.44 -4.27 10.08
C PHE A 136 4.32 -5.23 8.89
N ALA A 137 3.21 -5.16 8.16
CA ALA A 137 3.01 -5.99 6.95
C ALA A 137 4.13 -5.75 5.91
N SER A 138 4.52 -4.49 5.68
CA SER A 138 5.60 -4.14 4.76
C SER A 138 6.94 -4.77 5.17
N LEU A 139 7.29 -4.73 6.46
CA LEU A 139 8.51 -5.34 6.98
C LEU A 139 8.49 -6.88 6.84
N GLN A 140 7.38 -7.50 7.20
CA GLN A 140 7.22 -8.96 7.14
C GLN A 140 7.29 -9.48 5.70
N VAL A 141 6.63 -8.78 4.77
CA VAL A 141 6.65 -9.13 3.35
C VAL A 141 8.04 -8.91 2.75
N ALA A 142 8.73 -7.81 3.08
CA ALA A 142 10.09 -7.55 2.62
C ALA A 142 11.08 -8.62 3.09
N ALA A 143 10.93 -9.13 4.33
CA ALA A 143 11.75 -10.22 4.85
C ALA A 143 11.62 -11.51 4.00
N ARG A 144 10.49 -11.71 3.32
CA ARG A 144 10.25 -12.85 2.41
C ARG A 144 10.76 -12.63 0.98
N ARG A 145 11.23 -11.44 0.66
CA ARG A 145 11.92 -11.08 -0.60
C ARG A 145 11.13 -11.43 -1.88
N PRO A 146 9.87 -11.00 -2.05
CA PRO A 146 9.17 -11.23 -3.30
C PRO A 146 9.92 -10.53 -4.45
N LYS A 147 9.96 -11.18 -5.62
CA LYS A 147 10.80 -10.76 -6.75
C LYS A 147 10.52 -9.35 -7.22
N SER A 148 9.26 -8.97 -7.28
CA SER A 148 8.82 -7.69 -7.82
C SER A 148 8.86 -6.55 -6.82
N LEU A 149 9.00 -6.83 -5.51
CA LEU A 149 9.14 -5.81 -4.47
C LEU A 149 10.53 -5.17 -4.51
N LYS A 150 10.59 -3.86 -4.70
CA LYS A 150 11.85 -3.09 -4.83
C LYS A 150 12.15 -2.20 -3.64
N ALA A 151 11.12 -1.70 -2.96
CA ALA A 151 11.26 -0.80 -1.83
C ALA A 151 10.08 -0.92 -0.87
N ILE A 152 10.30 -0.54 0.38
CA ILE A 152 9.24 -0.37 1.36
C ILE A 152 9.39 0.97 2.09
N ILE A 153 8.24 1.51 2.53
CA ILE A 153 8.16 2.61 3.49
C ILE A 153 7.33 2.10 4.66
N SER A 154 7.99 1.81 5.77
CA SER A 154 7.35 1.32 6.99
C SER A 154 7.27 2.45 8.01
N ILE A 155 6.07 2.79 8.47
CA ILE A 155 5.82 3.91 9.38
C ILE A 155 5.14 3.37 10.64
N GLY A 156 5.64 3.76 11.83
CA GLY A 156 5.05 3.37 13.11
C GLY A 156 5.04 1.86 13.33
N ALA A 157 6.11 1.18 12.92
CA ALA A 157 6.29 -0.26 13.07
C ALA A 157 7.74 -0.60 13.42
N THR A 158 7.97 -1.77 13.97
CA THR A 158 9.26 -2.29 14.41
C THR A 158 9.51 -3.70 13.87
N VAL A 159 10.78 -4.10 13.82
CA VAL A 159 11.17 -5.46 13.42
C VAL A 159 11.11 -6.46 14.57
N ASP A 160 11.11 -5.97 15.81
CA ASP A 160 11.03 -6.78 17.03
C ASP A 160 9.88 -6.29 17.91
N ARG A 161 8.69 -6.82 17.61
CA ARG A 161 7.48 -6.44 18.33
C ARG A 161 7.49 -6.87 19.80
N TYR A 162 8.25 -7.90 20.13
CA TYR A 162 8.34 -8.40 21.49
C TYR A 162 9.12 -7.44 22.41
N ASN A 163 10.18 -6.82 21.87
CA ASN A 163 10.98 -5.84 22.59
C ASN A 163 10.57 -4.39 22.30
N ASP A 164 9.45 -4.19 21.65
CA ASP A 164 8.87 -2.88 21.38
C ASP A 164 8.42 -2.24 22.70
N CYS A 165 8.68 -0.95 22.88
CA CYS A 165 8.34 -0.22 24.10
C CYS A 165 6.83 -0.24 24.42
N LEU A 166 5.97 -0.49 23.46
CA LEU A 166 4.54 -0.67 23.68
C LEU A 166 4.20 -1.90 24.56
N LEU A 167 5.06 -2.91 24.58
CA LEU A 167 4.88 -4.09 25.41
C LEU A 167 5.34 -3.87 26.85
N TYR A 168 6.14 -2.84 27.12
CA TYR A 168 6.59 -2.50 28.48
C TYR A 168 5.67 -1.53 29.22
N THR A 169 4.73 -0.91 28.53
CA THR A 169 3.86 0.15 29.07
C THR A 169 2.40 -0.24 29.16
N SER A 170 2.07 -1.48 28.77
CA SER A 170 0.69 -2.03 28.81
C SER A 170 0.46 -2.94 30.01
#